data_4c394eda2aac190f46f12d218b52b168
#
_entry.id   4c394eda2aac190f46f12d218b52b168
#
_cell.length_a   1.000
_cell.length_b   1.000
_cell.length_c   1.000
_cell.angle_alpha   90.00
_cell.angle_beta   90.00
_cell.angle_gamma   90.00
#
_symmetry.space_group_name_H-M   'P 1'
#
loop_
_entity.id
_entity.type
_entity.pdbx_description
1 polymer ?
#
loop_
_entity_poly.entity_id
_entity_poly.type
_entity_poly.pdbx_seq_one_letter_code
_entity_poly.pdbx_strand_id
1 'polypeptide(L)'
;MSLFPQPAIIGASEYSKGYPLEDSLRLRSSASAYLSRTFTSAGNQKTWTWSAWVKRGTFSGQQIFFDVSDTYISFDSNAKLNLNLRGGGTNYFVITTAVYRDPSAWYHVV
;
A
#
# COMPACT_ATOMS: atom_id res chain seq x y z
N MET A 1 31.96 -21.81 -22.00
CA MET A 1 30.86 -21.11 -22.67
C MET A 1 29.54 -21.65 -22.14
N SER A 2 28.75 -20.82 -21.58
CA SER A 2 27.40 -21.24 -21.22
C SER A 2 26.53 -21.30 -22.46
N LEU A 3 26.05 -22.47 -22.81
CA LEU A 3 25.15 -22.69 -23.92
C LEU A 3 23.73 -22.26 -23.62
N PHE A 4 23.46 -22.04 -22.35
CA PHE A 4 22.14 -21.66 -21.89
C PHE A 4 22.23 -20.34 -21.15
N PRO A 5 21.76 -19.25 -21.74
CA PRO A 5 21.39 -18.13 -20.95
C PRO A 5 20.44 -18.68 -19.89
N GLN A 6 20.68 -18.35 -18.67
CA GLN A 6 19.89 -18.82 -17.55
C GLN A 6 18.41 -18.70 -17.89
N PRO A 7 17.62 -19.77 -17.73
CA PRO A 7 16.19 -19.72 -18.06
C PRO A 7 15.45 -18.68 -17.22
N ALA A 8 16.02 -18.33 -16.09
CA ALA A 8 15.53 -17.22 -15.26
C ALA A 8 15.61 -15.84 -15.94
N ILE A 9 16.25 -15.77 -17.10
CA ILE A 9 16.35 -14.53 -17.87
C ILE A 9 15.06 -14.17 -18.59
N ILE A 10 14.13 -15.08 -18.74
CA ILE A 10 12.80 -14.71 -19.22
C ILE A 10 12.19 -13.76 -18.20
N GLY A 11 12.15 -12.49 -18.55
CA GLY A 11 11.73 -11.43 -17.65
C GLY A 11 12.86 -10.73 -16.91
N ALA A 12 14.08 -11.26 -16.86
CA ALA A 12 15.19 -10.58 -16.20
C ALA A 12 15.58 -9.27 -16.89
N SER A 13 15.36 -9.16 -18.18
CA SER A 13 15.55 -7.89 -18.91
C SER A 13 14.49 -6.86 -18.53
N GLU A 14 13.31 -7.29 -18.18
CA GLU A 14 12.26 -6.43 -17.63
C GLU A 14 12.59 -6.03 -16.19
N TYR A 15 13.13 -6.95 -15.41
CA TYR A 15 13.60 -6.71 -14.05
C TYR A 15 14.76 -5.74 -13.99
N SER A 16 15.67 -5.79 -14.93
CA SER A 16 16.82 -4.89 -14.96
C SER A 16 16.46 -3.45 -15.32
N LYS A 17 15.29 -3.21 -15.87
CA LYS A 17 14.76 -1.87 -16.15
C LYS A 17 13.90 -1.32 -15.01
N GLY A 18 13.48 -2.15 -14.09
CA GLY A 18 12.72 -1.75 -12.92
C GLY A 18 13.62 -1.35 -11.76
N TYR A 19 13.10 -0.55 -10.85
CA TYR A 19 13.75 -0.28 -9.57
C TYR A 19 13.62 -1.53 -8.68
N PRO A 20 14.71 -2.21 -8.32
CA PRO A 20 14.61 -3.39 -7.47
C PRO A 20 14.16 -2.97 -6.07
N LEU A 21 13.11 -3.60 -5.57
CA LEU A 21 12.68 -3.48 -4.19
C LEU A 21 13.29 -4.65 -3.41
N GLU A 22 14.39 -4.39 -2.71
CA GLU A 22 15.12 -5.42 -1.97
C GLU A 22 14.65 -5.50 -0.53
N ASP A 23 14.07 -4.43 0.00
CA ASP A 23 13.69 -4.32 1.40
C ASP A 23 12.19 -4.12 1.59
N SER A 24 11.68 -4.60 2.71
CA SER A 24 10.31 -4.35 3.14
C SER A 24 10.27 -4.01 4.63
N LEU A 25 9.34 -3.15 5.00
CA LEU A 25 9.10 -2.78 6.38
C LEU A 25 7.87 -3.50 6.92
N ARG A 26 8.04 -4.19 8.05
CA ARG A 26 6.94 -4.81 8.77
C ARG A 26 6.54 -3.95 9.97
N LEU A 27 5.31 -3.47 9.96
CA LEU A 27 4.71 -2.74 11.07
C LEU A 27 3.86 -3.70 11.90
N ARG A 28 4.18 -3.85 13.17
CA ARG A 28 3.47 -4.74 14.09
C ARG A 28 2.48 -3.96 14.93
N SER A 29 1.21 -4.34 14.89
CA SER A 29 0.17 -3.72 15.71
C SER A 29 0.41 -3.90 17.23
N SER A 30 0.92 -5.05 17.63
CA SER A 30 1.27 -5.32 19.05
C SER A 30 2.33 -4.39 19.60
N ALA A 31 3.17 -3.81 18.74
CA ALA A 31 4.19 -2.83 19.10
C ALA A 31 3.73 -1.39 18.82
N SER A 32 2.50 -1.18 18.39
CA SER A 32 1.99 0.13 17.93
C SER A 32 2.94 0.80 16.92
N ALA A 33 3.56 -0.03 16.06
CA ALA A 33 4.58 0.45 15.13
C ALA A 33 3.96 1.25 13.99
N TYR A 34 4.47 2.44 13.76
CA TYR A 34 4.03 3.32 12.67
C TYR A 34 5.19 4.19 12.18
N LEU A 35 5.04 4.72 10.98
CA LEU A 35 5.90 5.78 10.46
C LEU A 35 5.11 7.09 10.47
N SER A 36 5.74 8.17 10.90
CA SER A 36 5.13 9.48 10.87
C SER A 36 6.04 10.50 10.20
N ARG A 37 5.44 11.46 9.53
CA ARG A 37 6.13 12.61 8.96
C ARG A 37 5.28 13.86 9.13
N THR A 38 5.89 14.89 9.68
CA THR A 38 5.29 16.22 9.74
C THR A 38 5.89 17.08 8.63
N PHE A 39 5.04 17.69 7.83
CA PHE A 39 5.46 18.62 6.79
C PHE A 39 5.61 20.01 7.37
N THR A 40 6.68 20.71 7.02
CA THR A 40 6.97 22.07 7.50
C THR A 40 6.12 23.13 6.81
N SER A 41 5.55 22.81 5.66
CA SER A 41 4.65 23.69 4.92
C SER A 41 3.51 22.89 4.31
N ALA A 42 2.35 23.52 4.19
CA ALA A 42 1.20 22.91 3.53
C ALA A 42 1.47 22.74 2.03
N GLY A 43 1.25 21.54 1.51
CA GLY A 43 1.26 21.26 0.08
C GLY A 43 -0.10 21.56 -0.57
N ASN A 44 -0.24 21.15 -1.83
CA ASN A 44 -1.52 21.24 -2.53
C ASN A 44 -2.47 20.16 -1.96
N GLN A 45 -3.53 20.59 -1.28
CA GLN A 45 -4.50 19.69 -0.66
C GLN A 45 -5.53 19.14 -1.66
N LYS A 46 -5.59 19.69 -2.88
CA LYS A 46 -6.57 19.29 -3.89
C LYS A 46 -6.03 18.28 -4.90
N THR A 47 -4.71 18.23 -5.06
CA THR A 47 -4.05 17.31 -5.99
C THR A 47 -2.89 16.63 -5.30
N TRP A 48 -3.01 15.33 -5.12
CA TRP A 48 -1.98 14.50 -4.52
C TRP A 48 -2.06 13.08 -5.08
N THR A 49 -0.99 12.37 -5.00
CA THR A 49 -0.92 10.96 -5.37
C THR A 49 -0.29 10.18 -4.22
N TRP A 50 -0.88 9.08 -3.90
CA TRP A 50 -0.32 8.11 -2.98
C TRP A 50 -0.10 6.78 -3.69
N SER A 51 1.03 6.15 -3.44
CA SER A 51 1.38 4.88 -4.07
C SER A 51 2.24 4.06 -3.12
N ALA A 52 1.89 2.81 -2.94
CA ALA A 52 2.70 1.86 -2.17
C ALA A 52 2.41 0.41 -2.53
N TRP A 53 3.41 -0.44 -2.29
CA TRP A 53 3.23 -1.89 -2.22
C TRP A 53 2.87 -2.27 -0.79
N VAL A 54 1.75 -2.97 -0.63
CA VAL A 54 1.19 -3.34 0.67
C VAL A 54 0.95 -4.84 0.72
N LYS A 55 1.37 -5.47 1.82
CA LYS A 55 1.08 -6.87 2.10
C LYS A 55 0.32 -6.96 3.41
N ARG A 56 -0.77 -7.71 3.42
CA ARG A 56 -1.59 -7.91 4.61
C ARG A 56 -0.97 -8.97 5.51
N GLY A 57 -0.98 -8.74 6.82
CA GLY A 57 -0.53 -9.73 7.81
C GLY A 57 -1.66 -10.53 8.43
N THR A 58 -2.81 -9.90 8.67
CA THR A 58 -4.00 -10.51 9.26
C THR A 58 -5.26 -10.04 8.55
N PHE A 59 -6.38 -10.71 8.77
CA PHE A 59 -7.68 -10.33 8.21
C PHE A 59 -8.70 -9.89 9.27
N SER A 60 -8.25 -9.76 10.51
CA SER A 60 -9.11 -9.30 11.59
C SER A 60 -9.13 -7.76 11.63
N GLY A 61 -10.31 -7.20 11.48
CA GLY A 61 -10.54 -5.77 11.63
C GLY A 61 -10.04 -4.91 10.47
N GLN A 62 -10.16 -3.62 10.65
CA GLN A 62 -9.68 -2.63 9.72
C GLN A 62 -8.15 -2.47 9.85
N GLN A 63 -7.47 -2.37 8.74
CA GLN A 63 -6.02 -2.17 8.67
C GLN A 63 -5.73 -0.88 7.91
N ILE A 64 -5.45 0.19 8.63
CA ILE A 64 -5.09 1.49 8.07
C ILE A 64 -3.59 1.47 7.78
N PHE A 65 -3.20 1.81 6.56
CA PHE A 65 -1.80 1.90 6.15
C PHE A 65 -1.39 3.31 5.69
N PHE A 66 -2.33 4.22 5.60
CA PHE A 66 -2.09 5.64 5.42
C PHE A 66 -3.18 6.44 6.14
N ASP A 67 -2.81 7.46 6.90
CA ASP A 67 -3.74 8.31 7.63
C ASP A 67 -3.22 9.75 7.71
N VAL A 68 -4.07 10.69 7.38
CA VAL A 68 -3.84 12.14 7.54
C VAL A 68 -5.14 12.82 7.91
N SER A 69 -5.27 13.26 9.16
CA SER A 69 -6.42 14.06 9.62
C SER A 69 -7.78 13.50 9.21
N ASP A 70 -8.04 12.25 9.56
CA ASP A 70 -9.27 11.51 9.23
C ASP A 70 -9.45 11.14 7.73
N THR A 71 -8.50 11.48 6.87
CA THR A 71 -8.41 10.94 5.52
C THR A 71 -7.49 9.73 5.55
N TYR A 72 -7.99 8.55 5.23
CA TYR A 72 -7.18 7.33 5.35
C TYR A 72 -7.42 6.34 4.21
N ILE A 73 -6.43 5.50 4.00
CA ILE A 73 -6.51 4.34 3.11
C ILE A 73 -6.35 3.09 3.97
N SER A 74 -7.26 2.15 3.79
CA SER A 74 -7.29 0.94 4.62
C SER A 74 -7.82 -0.27 3.88
N PHE A 75 -7.53 -1.45 4.40
CA PHE A 75 -8.39 -2.61 4.17
C PHE A 75 -9.44 -2.67 5.28
N ASP A 76 -10.69 -2.78 4.90
CA ASP A 76 -11.79 -2.91 5.87
C ASP A 76 -11.90 -4.34 6.45
N SER A 77 -12.83 -4.55 7.38
CA SER A 77 -13.10 -5.86 7.98
C SER A 77 -13.58 -6.91 6.98
N ASN A 78 -14.08 -6.50 5.82
CA ASN A 78 -14.52 -7.38 4.74
C ASN A 78 -13.38 -7.65 3.73
N ALA A 79 -12.18 -7.20 4.03
CA ALA A 79 -11.00 -7.29 3.16
C ALA A 79 -11.13 -6.51 1.83
N LYS A 80 -11.90 -5.44 1.82
CA LYS A 80 -12.00 -4.51 0.69
C LYS A 80 -11.07 -3.33 0.90
N LEU A 81 -10.55 -2.78 -0.18
CA LEU A 81 -9.83 -1.52 -0.13
C LEU A 81 -10.82 -0.37 0.06
N ASN A 82 -10.56 0.45 1.05
CA ASN A 82 -11.40 1.59 1.42
C ASN A 82 -10.53 2.86 1.45
N LEU A 83 -10.97 3.86 0.72
CA LEU A 83 -10.47 5.22 0.80
C LEU A 83 -11.53 6.07 1.48
N ASN A 84 -11.21 6.64 2.62
CA ASN A 84 -12.01 7.65 3.28
C ASN A 84 -11.40 9.03 3.02
N LEU A 85 -12.16 9.91 2.44
CA LEU A 85 -11.81 11.31 2.27
C LEU A 85 -12.67 12.15 3.20
N ARG A 86 -12.05 12.97 4.03
CA ARG A 86 -12.78 13.89 4.89
C ARG A 86 -12.71 15.32 4.35
N GLY A 87 -13.86 15.92 4.15
CA GLY A 87 -13.96 17.30 3.71
C GLY A 87 -15.15 18.02 4.35
N GLY A 88 -14.91 19.19 4.96
CA GLY A 88 -15.97 20.00 5.56
C GLY A 88 -16.76 19.31 6.68
N GLY A 89 -16.14 18.37 7.41
CA GLY A 89 -16.81 17.59 8.46
C GLY A 89 -17.56 16.37 7.97
N THR A 90 -17.59 16.12 6.66
CA THR A 90 -18.25 14.96 6.04
C THR A 90 -17.23 13.95 5.56
N ASN A 91 -17.50 12.65 5.75
CA ASN A 91 -16.70 11.56 5.24
C ASN A 91 -17.28 11.06 3.90
N TYR A 92 -16.40 10.92 2.92
CA TYR A 92 -16.70 10.34 1.62
C TYR A 92 -15.92 9.04 1.46
N PHE A 93 -16.63 7.94 1.22
CA PHE A 93 -16.02 6.62 1.10
C PHE A 93 -15.99 6.15 -0.34
N VAL A 94 -14.85 5.65 -0.77
CA VAL A 94 -14.69 4.88 -2.01
C VAL A 94 -14.23 3.48 -1.61
N ILE A 95 -15.07 2.48 -1.85
CA ILE A 95 -14.82 1.10 -1.45
C ILE A 95 -14.83 0.21 -2.68
N THR A 96 -13.81 -0.62 -2.81
CA THR A 96 -13.73 -1.57 -3.93
C THR A 96 -14.79 -2.67 -3.82
N THR A 97 -15.25 -3.17 -4.95
CA THR A 97 -16.05 -4.40 -5.00
C THR A 97 -15.17 -5.64 -4.82
N ALA A 98 -13.92 -5.55 -5.27
CA ALA A 98 -12.92 -6.60 -5.11
C ALA A 98 -12.56 -6.83 -3.63
N VAL A 99 -12.20 -8.07 -3.33
CA VAL A 99 -11.85 -8.54 -1.99
C VAL A 99 -10.41 -9.06 -2.02
N TYR A 100 -9.60 -8.62 -1.06
CA TYR A 100 -8.16 -8.87 -1.00
C TYR A 100 -7.84 -9.75 0.22
N ARG A 101 -7.94 -11.08 0.05
CA ARG A 101 -7.83 -12.06 1.14
C ARG A 101 -6.56 -12.91 1.11
N ASP A 102 -5.64 -12.66 0.20
CA ASP A 102 -4.38 -13.40 0.15
C ASP A 102 -3.31 -12.74 1.01
N PRO A 103 -2.89 -13.37 2.14
CA PRO A 103 -1.85 -12.83 3.00
C PRO A 103 -0.44 -12.98 2.41
N SER A 104 -0.29 -13.79 1.39
CA SER A 104 0.99 -13.99 0.70
C SER A 104 1.21 -13.00 -0.45
N ALA A 105 0.14 -12.34 -0.90
CA ALA A 105 0.20 -11.43 -2.02
C ALA A 105 0.64 -10.02 -1.62
N TRP A 106 1.42 -9.40 -2.49
CA TRP A 106 1.67 -7.97 -2.49
C TRP A 106 0.66 -7.27 -3.38
N TYR A 107 0.09 -6.20 -2.88
CA TYR A 107 -0.85 -5.36 -3.61
C TYR A 107 -0.20 -4.00 -3.88
N HIS A 108 -0.18 -3.60 -5.15
CA HIS A 108 0.21 -2.25 -5.52
C HIS A 108 -1.03 -1.37 -5.51
N VAL A 109 -1.05 -0.41 -4.62
CA VAL A 109 -2.15 0.55 -4.45
C VAL A 109 -1.69 1.92 -4.92
N VAL A 110 -2.42 2.49 -5.85
CA VAL A 110 -2.17 3.82 -6.42
C VAL A 110 -3.45 4.62 -6.40
#